data_d1c7bcb68f6ed201b7da7ff45719375a
#
_entry.id   d1c7bcb68f6ed201b7da7ff45719375a
#
_cell.length_a   1.000
_cell.length_b   1.000
_cell.length_c   1.000
_cell.angle_alpha   90.00
_cell.angle_beta   90.00
_cell.angle_gamma   90.00
#
_symmetry.space_group_name_H-M   'P 1'
#
loop_
_entity.id
_entity.type
_entity.pdbx_description
1 polymer ?
#
loop_
_entity_poly.entity_id
_entity_poly.type
_entity_poly.pdbx_seq_one_letter_code
_entity_poly.pdbx_strand_id
1 'polypeptide(L)'
;MNAEIQAYNNRQTATDREICKLLATIIDSELAESESKIWHAHPVWFLDGNPVVGYSKQKAGWRLMFWSGADFEEEKLNVTGEKFKDASVFYTAVEQIDTNDLKRWLRKSKEIQWDYKNIVKRKGRLERLK
;
A
#
# COMPACT_ATOMS: atom_id res chain seq x y z
N MET A 1 7.36 0.26 14.65
CA MET A 1 6.78 -0.64 13.63
C MET A 1 5.94 -1.72 14.29
N ASN A 2 4.84 -2.07 13.67
CA ASN A 2 3.92 -3.11 14.14
C ASN A 2 4.62 -4.47 14.22
N ALA A 3 4.46 -5.16 15.35
CA ALA A 3 5.14 -6.44 15.59
C ALA A 3 4.68 -7.55 14.63
N GLU A 4 3.41 -7.57 14.23
CA GLU A 4 2.89 -8.55 13.27
C GLU A 4 3.50 -8.34 11.89
N ILE A 5 3.70 -7.09 11.49
CA ILE A 5 4.32 -6.76 10.20
C ILE A 5 5.80 -7.09 10.23
N GLN A 6 6.49 -6.82 11.34
CA GLN A 6 7.89 -7.24 11.51
C GLN A 6 8.02 -8.76 11.38
N ALA A 7 7.14 -9.51 12.03
CA ALA A 7 7.15 -10.98 11.95
C ALA A 7 6.87 -11.46 10.51
N TYR A 8 5.93 -10.83 9.83
CA TYR A 8 5.64 -11.11 8.42
C TYR A 8 6.89 -10.91 7.56
N ASN A 9 7.55 -9.77 7.70
CA ASN A 9 8.76 -9.45 6.93
C ASN A 9 9.89 -10.43 7.23
N ASN A 10 10.07 -10.79 8.51
CA ASN A 10 11.16 -11.68 8.93
C ASN A 10 11.01 -13.12 8.44
N ARG A 11 9.80 -13.54 8.11
CA ARG A 11 9.55 -14.87 7.55
C ARG A 11 9.89 -15.01 6.08
N GLN A 12 10.18 -13.90 5.40
CA GLN A 12 10.47 -13.93 3.97
C GLN A 12 11.90 -14.37 3.69
N THR A 13 12.17 -14.76 2.43
CA THR A 13 13.54 -15.05 1.99
C THR A 13 14.40 -13.78 2.15
N ALA A 14 15.72 -13.92 2.12
CA ALA A 14 16.63 -12.78 2.31
C ALA A 14 16.34 -11.65 1.31
N THR A 15 16.15 -11.96 0.04
CA THR A 15 15.87 -10.97 -1.00
C THR A 15 14.50 -10.29 -0.78
N ASP A 16 13.48 -11.08 -0.50
CA ASP A 16 12.12 -10.58 -0.27
C ASP A 16 12.05 -9.76 1.01
N ARG A 17 12.81 -10.16 2.03
CA ARG A 17 12.87 -9.44 3.30
C ARG A 17 13.40 -8.02 3.12
N GLU A 18 14.40 -7.84 2.27
CA GLU A 18 14.94 -6.50 1.99
C GLU A 18 13.86 -5.59 1.40
N ILE A 19 13.09 -6.11 0.45
CA ILE A 19 11.98 -5.37 -0.17
C ILE A 19 10.95 -4.98 0.90
N CYS A 20 10.47 -5.97 1.66
CA CYS A 20 9.45 -5.76 2.67
C CYS A 20 9.88 -4.76 3.74
N LYS A 21 11.10 -4.89 4.23
CA LYS A 21 11.61 -4.00 5.29
C LYS A 21 11.75 -2.57 4.82
N LEU A 22 12.24 -2.37 3.59
CA LEU A 22 12.36 -1.02 3.05
C LEU A 22 10.99 -0.38 2.87
N LEU A 23 10.05 -1.10 2.28
CA LEU A 23 8.68 -0.61 2.10
C LEU A 23 8.05 -0.24 3.44
N ALA A 24 8.09 -1.15 4.42
CA ALA A 24 7.49 -0.91 5.73
C ALA A 24 8.11 0.28 6.45
N THR A 25 9.43 0.41 6.40
CA THR A 25 10.16 1.50 7.06
C THR A 25 9.74 2.86 6.48
N ILE A 26 9.66 2.97 5.16
CA ILE A 26 9.29 4.22 4.51
C ILE A 26 7.82 4.54 4.74
N ILE A 27 6.95 3.54 4.67
CA ILE A 27 5.51 3.73 4.90
C ILE A 27 5.27 4.23 6.34
N ASP A 28 5.87 3.59 7.33
CA ASP A 28 5.73 4.01 8.73
C ASP A 28 6.23 5.43 8.95
N SER A 29 7.34 5.79 8.30
CA SER A 29 7.90 7.14 8.43
C SER A 29 7.01 8.21 7.83
N GLU A 30 6.48 7.97 6.64
CA GLU A 30 5.64 8.96 5.94
C GLU A 30 4.21 8.99 6.46
N LEU A 31 3.69 7.86 6.95
CA LEU A 31 2.34 7.74 7.49
C LEU A 31 2.38 7.51 9.00
N ALA A 32 3.06 8.41 9.73
CA ALA A 32 3.26 8.28 11.18
C ALA A 32 1.93 8.21 11.97
N GLU A 33 0.88 8.82 11.44
CA GLU A 33 -0.46 8.82 12.04
C GLU A 33 -1.29 7.59 11.70
N SER A 34 -0.77 6.68 10.88
CA SER A 34 -1.52 5.50 10.43
C SER A 34 -1.58 4.41 11.49
N GLU A 35 -2.58 3.56 11.35
CA GLU A 35 -2.64 2.26 12.03
C GLU A 35 -2.28 1.20 11.00
N SER A 36 -1.61 0.13 11.44
CA SER A 36 -1.20 -0.94 10.54
C SER A 36 -1.48 -2.29 11.15
N LYS A 37 -1.75 -3.26 10.30
CA LYS A 37 -1.99 -4.66 10.72
C LYS A 37 -1.85 -5.60 9.54
N ILE A 38 -1.81 -6.89 9.83
CA ILE A 38 -1.99 -7.92 8.81
C ILE A 38 -3.48 -8.00 8.49
N TRP A 39 -3.83 -7.79 7.23
CA TRP A 39 -5.22 -7.80 6.76
C TRP A 39 -5.27 -8.55 5.43
N HIS A 40 -6.18 -9.51 5.32
CA HIS A 40 -6.23 -10.43 4.18
C HIS A 40 -4.86 -11.08 3.91
N ALA A 41 -4.18 -11.48 5.00
CA ALA A 41 -2.90 -12.20 5.00
C ALA A 41 -1.68 -11.38 4.60
N HIS A 42 -1.77 -10.05 4.51
CA HIS A 42 -0.60 -9.21 4.19
C HIS A 42 -0.63 -7.86 4.91
N PRO A 43 0.51 -7.15 4.97
CA PRO A 43 0.59 -5.85 5.66
C PRO A 43 -0.24 -4.76 4.97
N VAL A 44 -1.03 -4.05 5.76
CA VAL A 44 -1.86 -2.93 5.28
C VAL A 44 -1.81 -1.79 6.29
N TRP A 45 -1.76 -0.56 5.80
CA TRP A 45 -1.81 0.68 6.59
C TRP A 45 -3.12 1.40 6.34
N PHE A 46 -3.69 1.95 7.41
CA PHE A 46 -5.00 2.59 7.43
C PHE A 46 -4.89 4.01 7.98
N LEU A 47 -5.65 4.93 7.40
CA LEU A 47 -5.84 6.28 7.95
C LEU A 47 -7.31 6.44 8.31
N ASP A 48 -7.59 6.72 9.58
CA ASP A 48 -8.95 6.81 10.10
C ASP A 48 -9.80 5.57 9.78
N GLY A 49 -9.16 4.40 9.83
CA GLY A 49 -9.81 3.13 9.54
C GLY A 49 -10.00 2.81 8.06
N ASN A 50 -9.57 3.70 7.18
CA ASN A 50 -9.66 3.51 5.72
C ASN A 50 -8.35 2.95 5.19
N PRO A 51 -8.34 1.81 4.45
CA PRO A 51 -7.09 1.26 3.92
C PRO A 51 -6.51 2.19 2.85
N VAL A 52 -5.21 2.45 2.93
CA VAL A 52 -4.54 3.35 1.98
C VAL A 52 -3.41 2.70 1.20
N VAL A 53 -2.61 1.84 1.83
CA VAL A 53 -1.48 1.19 1.16
C VAL A 53 -1.19 -0.15 1.81
N GLY A 54 -0.70 -1.09 1.01
CA GLY A 54 -0.25 -2.40 1.48
C GLY A 54 0.65 -3.07 0.46
N TYR A 55 1.28 -4.16 0.86
CA TYR A 55 2.08 -4.96 -0.07
C TYR A 55 1.84 -6.45 0.13
N SER A 56 1.96 -7.21 -0.96
CA SER A 56 1.75 -8.65 -0.95
C SER A 56 2.59 -9.33 -2.02
N LYS A 57 2.98 -10.58 -1.78
CA LYS A 57 3.72 -11.38 -2.75
C LYS A 57 2.76 -11.90 -3.82
N GLN A 58 3.04 -11.57 -5.06
CA GLN A 58 2.29 -12.02 -6.23
C GLN A 58 3.22 -12.75 -7.19
N LYS A 59 2.66 -13.32 -8.24
CA LYS A 59 3.42 -14.04 -9.25
C LYS A 59 4.46 -13.14 -9.95
N ALA A 60 4.08 -11.89 -10.21
CA ALA A 60 4.94 -10.92 -10.89
C ALA A 60 5.95 -10.24 -9.96
N GLY A 61 5.88 -10.48 -8.65
CA GLY A 61 6.75 -9.86 -7.66
C GLY A 61 5.98 -9.33 -6.47
N TRP A 62 6.62 -8.45 -5.69
CA TRP A 62 5.95 -7.79 -4.59
C TRP A 62 5.08 -6.66 -5.11
N ARG A 63 3.77 -6.80 -4.94
CA ARG A 63 2.80 -5.78 -5.33
C ARG A 63 2.69 -4.75 -4.21
N LEU A 64 3.02 -3.51 -4.53
CA LEU A 64 2.70 -2.37 -3.67
C LEU A 64 1.44 -1.73 -4.22
N MET A 65 0.36 -1.75 -3.45
CA MET A 65 -0.93 -1.24 -3.89
C MET A 65 -1.38 -0.06 -3.05
N PHE A 66 -1.80 1.01 -3.73
CA PHE A 66 -2.48 2.14 -3.11
C PHE A 66 -3.97 2.04 -3.45
N TRP A 67 -4.81 1.97 -2.42
CA TRP A 67 -6.25 1.79 -2.61
C TRP A 67 -6.89 2.89 -3.45
N SER A 68 -6.36 4.13 -3.38
CA SER A 68 -6.86 5.25 -4.17
C SER A 68 -5.85 5.74 -5.20
N GLY A 69 -4.88 4.90 -5.55
CA GLY A 69 -3.74 5.27 -6.39
C GLY A 69 -4.08 5.64 -7.83
N ALA A 70 -5.22 5.19 -8.35
CA ALA A 70 -5.62 5.49 -9.72
C ALA A 70 -5.76 7.00 -9.99
N ASP A 71 -6.03 7.78 -8.94
CA ASP A 71 -6.20 9.24 -9.07
C ASP A 71 -4.96 10.03 -8.70
N PHE A 72 -3.83 9.35 -8.42
CA PHE A 72 -2.58 10.04 -8.06
C PHE A 72 -1.88 10.69 -9.27
N GLU A 73 -2.24 10.30 -10.48
CA GLU A 73 -1.57 10.76 -11.70
C GLU A 73 -0.08 10.41 -11.69
N GLU A 74 0.23 9.14 -11.38
CA GLU A 74 1.60 8.63 -11.27
C GLU A 74 1.83 7.56 -12.33
N GLU A 75 2.73 7.83 -13.25
CA GLU A 75 3.01 6.97 -14.40
C GLU A 75 3.45 5.56 -13.99
N LYS A 76 4.25 5.44 -12.94
CA LYS A 76 4.78 4.14 -12.49
C LYS A 76 3.74 3.29 -11.75
N LEU A 77 2.68 3.89 -11.23
CA LEU A 77 1.55 3.16 -10.65
C LEU A 77 0.61 2.75 -11.77
N ASN A 78 1.07 1.85 -12.62
CA ASN A 78 0.44 1.55 -13.91
C ASN A 78 -0.40 0.29 -13.94
N VAL A 79 -0.47 -0.46 -12.85
CA VAL A 79 -1.34 -1.63 -12.74
C VAL A 79 -2.59 -1.22 -11.96
N THR A 80 -3.66 -0.89 -12.69
CA THR A 80 -4.89 -0.37 -12.09
C THR A 80 -5.96 -1.43 -12.01
N GLY A 81 -6.83 -1.30 -10.99
CA GLY A 81 -8.01 -2.14 -10.88
C GLY A 81 -9.05 -1.77 -11.92
N GLU A 82 -9.85 -2.74 -12.34
CA GLU A 82 -10.92 -2.50 -13.32
C GLU A 82 -12.16 -1.90 -12.68
N LYS A 83 -12.45 -2.31 -11.44
CA LYS A 83 -13.69 -1.97 -10.75
C LYS A 83 -13.53 -0.82 -9.75
N PHE A 84 -12.35 -0.71 -9.14
CA PHE A 84 -12.09 0.25 -8.06
C PHE A 84 -11.01 1.25 -8.46
N LYS A 85 -10.57 2.06 -7.49
CA LYS A 85 -9.62 3.17 -7.71
C LYS A 85 -8.18 2.81 -7.32
N ASP A 86 -7.88 1.52 -7.19
CA ASP A 86 -6.55 1.08 -6.81
C ASP A 86 -5.55 1.16 -7.97
N ALA A 87 -4.30 1.38 -7.60
CA ALA A 87 -3.18 1.32 -8.54
C ALA A 87 -1.97 0.71 -7.84
N SER A 88 -1.19 -0.04 -8.59
CA SER A 88 -0.07 -0.82 -8.05
C SER A 88 1.18 -0.72 -8.90
N VAL A 89 2.32 -1.04 -8.27
CA VAL A 89 3.60 -1.26 -8.90
C VAL A 89 4.16 -2.57 -8.34
N PHE A 90 4.99 -3.27 -9.13
CA PHE A 90 5.60 -4.54 -8.73
C PHE A 90 7.11 -4.40 -8.59
N TYR A 91 7.66 -5.03 -7.56
CA TYR A 91 9.11 -5.06 -7.30
C TYR A 91 9.60 -6.50 -7.22
N THR A 92 10.70 -6.78 -7.88
CA THR A 92 11.40 -8.07 -7.79
C THR A 92 12.77 -7.94 -7.11
N ALA A 93 13.25 -6.72 -6.92
CA ALA A 93 14.51 -6.42 -6.25
C ALA A 93 14.40 -5.09 -5.50
N VAL A 94 15.12 -4.99 -4.38
CA VAL A 94 15.07 -3.78 -3.53
C VAL A 94 15.57 -2.54 -4.27
N GLU A 95 16.51 -2.70 -5.20
CA GLU A 95 17.08 -1.60 -5.99
C GLU A 95 16.06 -0.92 -6.90
N GLN A 96 14.96 -1.60 -7.21
CA GLN A 96 13.90 -1.04 -8.05
C GLN A 96 13.03 -0.01 -7.32
N ILE A 97 13.11 0.00 -5.99
CA ILE A 97 12.31 0.92 -5.18
C ILE A 97 12.95 2.32 -5.22
N ASP A 98 12.27 3.25 -5.90
CA ASP A 98 12.65 4.66 -5.89
C ASP A 98 12.04 5.29 -4.65
N THR A 99 12.87 5.60 -3.65
CA THR A 99 12.39 6.10 -2.36
C THR A 99 11.73 7.47 -2.47
N ASN A 100 12.18 8.31 -3.40
CA ASN A 100 11.57 9.63 -3.61
C ASN A 100 10.17 9.49 -4.20
N ASP A 101 9.99 8.60 -5.18
CA ASP A 101 8.68 8.32 -5.76
C ASP A 101 7.74 7.75 -4.68
N LEU A 102 8.22 6.79 -3.91
CA LEU A 102 7.43 6.16 -2.85
C LEU A 102 6.96 7.18 -1.82
N LYS A 103 7.84 8.07 -1.37
CA LYS A 103 7.48 9.13 -0.42
C LYS A 103 6.43 10.07 -1.00
N ARG A 104 6.56 10.43 -2.28
CA ARG A 104 5.58 11.27 -2.96
C ARG A 104 4.21 10.59 -3.03
N TRP A 105 4.17 9.31 -3.40
CA TRP A 105 2.93 8.53 -3.47
C TRP A 105 2.26 8.44 -2.08
N LEU A 106 3.06 8.23 -1.04
CA LEU A 106 2.54 8.17 0.33
C LEU A 106 1.95 9.49 0.78
N ARG A 107 2.56 10.61 0.41
CA ARG A 107 1.99 11.94 0.67
C ARG A 107 0.67 12.12 -0.06
N LYS A 108 0.60 11.68 -1.32
CA LYS A 108 -0.65 11.74 -2.10
C LYS A 108 -1.73 10.86 -1.47
N SER A 109 -1.37 9.74 -0.87
CA SER A 109 -2.35 8.85 -0.22
C SER A 109 -3.06 9.51 0.95
N LYS A 110 -2.46 10.53 1.57
CA LYS A 110 -3.10 11.31 2.63
C LYS A 110 -4.11 12.32 2.09
N GLU A 111 -3.88 12.78 0.87
CA GLU A 111 -4.67 13.88 0.27
C GLU A 111 -5.76 13.38 -0.67
N ILE A 112 -5.59 12.20 -1.24
CA ILE A 112 -6.52 11.62 -2.22
C ILE A 112 -7.00 10.28 -1.69
N GLN A 113 -8.26 10.21 -1.27
CA GLN A 113 -8.83 9.00 -0.69
C GLN A 113 -10.26 8.75 -1.15
N TRP A 114 -10.53 7.49 -1.48
CA TRP A 114 -11.87 6.98 -1.67
C TRP A 114 -12.28 6.18 -0.44
N ASP A 115 -13.56 6.17 -0.13
CA ASP A 115 -14.08 5.57 1.11
C ASP A 115 -14.26 4.06 0.97
N TYR A 116 -13.17 3.33 1.13
CA TYR A 116 -13.20 1.86 1.17
C TYR A 116 -13.72 1.33 2.51
N LYS A 117 -13.56 2.09 3.57
CA LYS A 117 -14.00 1.71 4.91
C LYS A 117 -15.48 1.35 4.96
N ASN A 118 -16.30 2.09 4.26
CA ASN A 118 -17.75 1.94 4.27
C ASN A 118 -18.32 1.31 3.00
N ILE A 119 -17.46 0.69 2.18
CA ILE A 119 -17.88 0.14 0.88
C ILE A 119 -18.96 -0.95 1.02
N VAL A 120 -18.88 -1.77 2.06
CA VAL A 120 -19.87 -2.84 2.31
C VAL A 120 -21.22 -2.23 2.65
N LYS A 121 -21.24 -1.21 3.49
CA LYS A 121 -22.46 -0.49 3.85
C LYS A 121 -23.15 0.14 2.63
N ARG A 122 -22.35 0.54 1.64
CA ARG A 122 -22.86 1.13 0.39
C ARG A 122 -23.08 0.10 -0.71
N LYS A 123 -23.07 -1.18 -0.37
CA LYS A 123 -23.30 -2.28 -1.30
C LYS A 123 -22.34 -2.26 -2.50
N GLY A 124 -21.06 -1.97 -2.23
CA GLY A 124 -20.01 -1.94 -3.25
C GLY A 124 -19.83 -0.60 -3.96
N ARG A 125 -20.64 0.41 -3.62
CA ARG A 125 -20.49 1.75 -4.21
C ARG A 125 -19.37 2.52 -3.52
N LEU A 126 -18.44 3.00 -4.30
CA LEU A 126 -17.29 3.75 -3.81
C LEU A 126 -17.55 5.26 -3.91
N GLU A 127 -17.31 5.99 -2.81
CA GLU A 127 -17.45 7.44 -2.77
C GLU A 127 -16.12 8.09 -2.41
N ARG A 128 -15.84 9.24 -2.99
CA ARG A 128 -14.60 9.96 -2.74
C ARG A 128 -14.67 10.73 -1.42
N LEU A 129 -13.62 10.61 -0.59
CA LEU A 129 -13.50 11.35 0.66
C LEU A 129 -12.76 12.67 0.47
N LYS A 130 -11.66 12.64 -0.29
CA LYS A 130 -10.87 13.84 -0.55
C LYS A 130 -9.87 13.66 -1.70
#